data_d2f81f1e95cd88bdf55070164be9c5e7
#
_entry.id   d2f81f1e95cd88bdf55070164be9c5e7
#
_cell.length_a   1.000
_cell.length_b   1.000
_cell.length_c   1.000
_cell.angle_alpha   90.00
_cell.angle_beta   90.00
_cell.angle_gamma   90.00
#
_symmetry.space_group_name_H-M   'P 1'
#
loop_
_entity.id
_entity.type
_entity.pdbx_description
1 polymer ?
#
loop_
_entity_poly.entity_id
_entity_poly.type
_entity_poly.pdbx_seq_one_letter_code
_entity_poly.pdbx_strand_id
1 'polypeptide(L)'
;RIESLLQGPILDSWVGTFHGLSHKLLKRFHKEAGLSSGFTIIDSDDQLRIVKRISKELNLDEATWPSRQSQWQINAWKDEGLRSKNVDDNGDFYTETVNKVYKEYEEVCKRDNLVDFGELLLKSYETLISSTTVKTFFRSRFKSILIDEFQDTNTIQYKWLQEIASEKTNVTAVGDDDQSIYGWRGAKVEHVNSFTEDFKDAEVVRLEQNYRSTNIILNAANALIDNNKDRLGKNLWTEKLEGEQIVLYQAYNEQDEARFVADVLKDWMEKGGAYEETAVLYRSNAQSRAIEEALLRVSIPYRIYGGLRFYERLEIKNAISYLRVIFNHNDNPSFERSISNPTRGVGEKTLAKIRHIAKEFNISYIKASAKLVDDGKISGRGGSGLKDYLEFILGCKSFIA
;
A
#
# COMPACT_ATOMS: atom_id res chain seq x y z
N ARG A 1 10.03 10.93 17.83
CA ARG A 1 9.28 10.85 19.10
C ARG A 1 9.73 9.67 19.96
N ILE A 2 9.81 8.43 19.44
CA ILE A 2 10.33 7.26 20.20
C ILE A 2 11.78 7.49 20.61
N GLU A 3 12.66 7.95 19.71
CA GLU A 3 14.06 8.31 20.03
C GLU A 3 14.16 9.38 21.11
N SER A 4 13.27 10.37 21.08
CA SER A 4 13.15 11.40 22.08
C SER A 4 12.76 10.85 23.45
N LEU A 5 11.84 9.87 23.50
CA LEU A 5 11.42 9.20 24.74
C LEU A 5 12.51 8.27 25.29
N LEU A 6 13.21 7.56 24.41
CA LEU A 6 14.28 6.63 24.79
C LEU A 6 15.62 7.32 25.04
N GLN A 7 15.73 8.64 24.75
CA GLN A 7 16.97 9.42 24.83
C GLN A 7 18.14 8.79 24.08
N GLY A 8 17.85 8.10 22.97
CA GLY A 8 18.87 7.41 22.17
C GLY A 8 18.35 6.96 20.80
N PRO A 9 19.27 6.63 19.87
CA PRO A 9 18.92 6.22 18.52
C PRO A 9 18.24 4.84 18.49
N ILE A 10 17.23 4.68 17.63
CA ILE A 10 16.48 3.42 17.43
C ILE A 10 17.19 2.51 16.39
N LEU A 11 18.53 2.46 16.39
CA LEU A 11 19.31 1.87 15.29
C LEU A 11 18.97 0.40 14.98
N ASP A 12 18.52 -0.39 15.96
CA ASP A 12 18.23 -1.82 15.80
C ASP A 12 16.79 -2.22 16.11
N SER A 13 15.91 -1.26 16.37
CA SER A 13 14.52 -1.56 16.66
C SER A 13 13.71 -1.86 15.40
N TRP A 14 12.71 -2.72 15.55
CA TRP A 14 11.74 -3.06 14.52
C TRP A 14 10.50 -2.17 14.67
N VAL A 15 10.66 -0.89 14.32
CA VAL A 15 9.58 0.11 14.34
C VAL A 15 9.21 0.47 12.92
N GLY A 16 7.92 0.40 12.58
CA GLY A 16 7.41 0.70 11.27
C GLY A 16 6.02 0.12 11.02
N THR A 17 5.51 0.29 9.81
CA THR A 17 4.26 -0.35 9.37
C THR A 17 4.47 -1.84 9.10
N PHE A 18 3.41 -2.64 9.14
CA PHE A 18 3.48 -4.07 8.79
C PHE A 18 4.20 -4.32 7.45
N HIS A 19 3.85 -3.57 6.40
CA HIS A 19 4.52 -3.67 5.10
C HIS A 19 6.01 -3.32 5.15
N GLY A 20 6.38 -2.26 5.88
CA GLY A 20 7.78 -1.87 6.04
C GLY A 20 8.60 -2.91 6.79
N LEU A 21 8.03 -3.51 7.84
CA LEU A 21 8.67 -4.57 8.61
C LEU A 21 8.75 -5.88 7.80
N SER A 22 7.71 -6.24 7.06
CA SER A 22 7.72 -7.38 6.13
C SER A 22 8.76 -7.23 5.04
N HIS A 23 8.90 -6.03 4.45
CA HIS A 23 9.98 -5.75 3.51
C HIS A 23 11.36 -5.94 4.15
N LYS A 24 11.58 -5.40 5.37
CA LYS A 24 12.83 -5.57 6.12
C LYS A 24 13.14 -7.04 6.39
N LEU A 25 12.12 -7.84 6.75
CA LEU A 25 12.23 -9.28 6.93
C LEU A 25 12.64 -9.97 5.62
N LEU A 26 11.91 -9.75 4.54
CA LEU A 26 12.17 -10.37 3.24
C LEU A 26 13.55 -9.97 2.67
N LYS A 27 13.97 -8.72 2.86
CA LYS A 27 15.30 -8.28 2.45
C LYS A 27 16.41 -9.00 3.21
N ARG A 28 16.23 -9.23 4.50
CA ARG A 28 17.20 -9.93 5.35
C ARG A 28 17.24 -11.44 5.08
N PHE A 29 16.08 -12.05 4.89
CA PHE A 29 15.88 -13.48 4.73
C PHE A 29 15.38 -13.86 3.33
N HIS A 30 15.88 -13.14 2.31
CA HIS A 30 15.42 -13.32 0.93
C HIS A 30 15.61 -14.78 0.43
N LYS A 31 16.67 -15.47 0.85
CA LYS A 31 16.93 -16.87 0.46
C LYS A 31 15.85 -17.81 1.02
N GLU A 32 15.54 -17.68 2.30
CA GLU A 32 14.51 -18.46 2.97
C GLU A 32 13.12 -18.17 2.41
N ALA A 33 12.91 -16.94 1.97
CA ALA A 33 11.69 -16.52 1.27
C ALA A 33 11.63 -17.00 -0.21
N GLY A 34 12.71 -17.59 -0.74
CA GLY A 34 12.79 -17.97 -2.16
C GLY A 34 12.83 -16.79 -3.11
N LEU A 35 13.36 -15.64 -2.65
CA LEU A 35 13.53 -14.42 -3.42
C LEU A 35 15.01 -14.18 -3.74
N SER A 36 15.32 -13.50 -4.85
CA SER A 36 16.67 -13.00 -5.06
C SER A 36 16.92 -11.75 -4.20
N SER A 37 18.19 -11.44 -3.93
CA SER A 37 18.57 -10.28 -3.11
C SER A 37 18.08 -8.93 -3.69
N GLY A 38 17.83 -8.88 -4.99
CA GLY A 38 17.38 -7.69 -5.73
C GLY A 38 15.92 -7.79 -6.20
N PHE A 39 15.03 -8.39 -5.41
CA PHE A 39 13.60 -8.41 -5.78
C PHE A 39 13.04 -7.00 -5.92
N THR A 40 12.11 -6.84 -6.87
CA THR A 40 11.51 -5.57 -7.22
C THR A 40 10.14 -5.43 -6.59
N ILE A 41 9.92 -4.35 -5.81
CA ILE A 41 8.58 -4.02 -5.32
C ILE A 41 7.84 -3.26 -6.40
N ILE A 42 6.64 -3.74 -6.75
CA ILE A 42 5.74 -3.13 -7.73
C ILE A 42 4.58 -2.43 -7.03
N ASP A 43 4.16 -1.31 -7.62
CA ASP A 43 2.99 -0.57 -7.16
C ASP A 43 1.68 -1.15 -7.74
N SER A 44 0.54 -0.59 -7.29
CA SER A 44 -0.79 -1.01 -7.74
C SER A 44 -1.02 -0.82 -9.25
N ASP A 45 -0.41 0.20 -9.86
CA ASP A 45 -0.53 0.44 -11.29
C ASP A 45 0.28 -0.58 -12.10
N ASP A 46 1.47 -0.93 -11.63
CA ASP A 46 2.31 -1.98 -12.23
C ASP A 46 1.63 -3.35 -12.09
N GLN A 47 1.06 -3.64 -10.90
CA GLN A 47 0.26 -4.83 -10.67
C GLN A 47 -0.91 -4.92 -11.67
N LEU A 48 -1.68 -3.84 -11.81
CA LEU A 48 -2.82 -3.79 -12.72
C LEU A 48 -2.41 -4.03 -14.18
N ARG A 49 -1.26 -3.50 -14.61
CA ARG A 49 -0.73 -3.76 -15.98
C ARG A 49 -0.43 -5.23 -16.21
N ILE A 50 0.15 -5.91 -15.21
CA ILE A 50 0.42 -7.35 -15.29
C ILE A 50 -0.91 -8.11 -15.36
N VAL A 51 -1.87 -7.82 -14.50
CA VAL A 51 -3.20 -8.45 -14.49
C VAL A 51 -3.91 -8.24 -15.83
N LYS A 52 -3.95 -7.01 -16.36
CA LYS A 52 -4.53 -6.72 -17.70
C LYS A 52 -3.91 -7.55 -18.81
N ARG A 53 -2.60 -7.69 -18.79
CA ARG A 53 -1.90 -8.51 -19.76
C ARG A 53 -2.31 -9.97 -19.67
N ILE A 54 -2.34 -10.52 -18.46
CA ILE A 54 -2.74 -11.91 -18.21
C ILE A 54 -4.19 -12.14 -18.65
N SER A 55 -5.12 -11.25 -18.29
CA SER A 55 -6.52 -11.33 -18.72
C SER A 55 -6.63 -11.39 -20.24
N LYS A 56 -5.85 -10.57 -20.95
CA LYS A 56 -5.80 -10.59 -22.42
C LYS A 56 -5.20 -11.90 -22.97
N GLU A 57 -4.15 -12.44 -22.38
CA GLU A 57 -3.54 -13.71 -22.76
C GLU A 57 -4.49 -14.88 -22.55
N LEU A 58 -5.36 -14.81 -21.54
CA LEU A 58 -6.43 -15.76 -21.26
C LEU A 58 -7.70 -15.52 -22.09
N ASN A 59 -7.69 -14.56 -23.02
CA ASN A 59 -8.83 -14.13 -23.84
C ASN A 59 -10.07 -13.71 -23.03
N LEU A 60 -9.86 -13.11 -21.88
CA LEU A 60 -10.93 -12.54 -21.06
C LEU A 60 -11.32 -11.16 -21.58
N ASP A 61 -12.62 -10.97 -21.83
CA ASP A 61 -13.17 -9.68 -22.22
C ASP A 61 -13.18 -8.68 -21.05
N GLU A 62 -12.60 -7.50 -21.23
CA GLU A 62 -12.45 -6.48 -20.15
C GLU A 62 -13.81 -5.92 -19.67
N ALA A 63 -14.85 -5.94 -20.52
CA ALA A 63 -16.17 -5.49 -20.12
C ALA A 63 -16.85 -6.48 -19.15
N THR A 64 -16.67 -7.78 -19.40
CA THR A 64 -17.20 -8.87 -18.56
C THR A 64 -16.28 -9.15 -17.36
N TRP A 65 -14.98 -9.05 -17.55
CA TRP A 65 -13.93 -9.38 -16.58
C TRP A 65 -13.00 -8.18 -16.37
N PRO A 66 -13.46 -7.13 -15.66
CA PRO A 66 -12.63 -5.96 -15.44
C PRO A 66 -11.36 -6.31 -14.66
N SER A 67 -10.21 -6.08 -15.27
CA SER A 67 -8.91 -6.43 -14.69
C SER A 67 -8.67 -5.79 -13.32
N ARG A 68 -9.29 -4.62 -13.05
CA ARG A 68 -9.24 -3.98 -11.74
C ARG A 68 -9.97 -4.78 -10.67
N GLN A 69 -11.09 -5.41 -11.01
CA GLN A 69 -11.81 -6.29 -10.08
C GLN A 69 -11.00 -7.55 -9.78
N SER A 70 -10.39 -8.15 -10.81
CA SER A 70 -9.47 -9.28 -10.62
C SER A 70 -8.29 -8.92 -9.72
N GLN A 71 -7.71 -7.73 -9.90
CA GLN A 71 -6.65 -7.21 -9.02
C GLN A 71 -7.12 -7.08 -7.56
N TRP A 72 -8.30 -6.51 -7.33
CA TRP A 72 -8.87 -6.37 -5.99
C TRP A 72 -9.10 -7.73 -5.34
N GLN A 73 -9.65 -8.69 -6.10
CA GLN A 73 -9.90 -10.03 -5.59
C GLN A 73 -8.60 -10.77 -5.25
N ILE A 74 -7.57 -10.65 -6.08
CA ILE A 74 -6.22 -11.20 -5.79
C ILE A 74 -5.66 -10.60 -4.50
N ASN A 75 -5.78 -9.30 -4.32
CA ASN A 75 -5.32 -8.64 -3.11
C ASN A 75 -6.11 -9.10 -1.87
N ALA A 76 -7.45 -9.23 -2.00
CA ALA A 76 -8.29 -9.75 -0.93
C ALA A 76 -7.89 -11.18 -0.51
N TRP A 77 -7.63 -12.07 -1.46
CA TRP A 77 -7.14 -13.42 -1.16
C TRP A 77 -5.78 -13.40 -0.46
N LYS A 78 -4.86 -12.53 -0.88
CA LYS A 78 -3.56 -12.36 -0.20
C LYS A 78 -3.72 -11.84 1.23
N ASP A 79 -4.65 -10.91 1.46
CA ASP A 79 -4.96 -10.37 2.79
C ASP A 79 -5.57 -11.42 3.73
N GLU A 80 -6.25 -12.44 3.18
CA GLU A 80 -6.68 -13.62 3.92
C GLU A 80 -5.61 -14.70 4.09
N GLY A 81 -4.46 -14.53 3.44
CA GLY A 81 -3.36 -15.49 3.47
C GLY A 81 -3.47 -16.63 2.46
N LEU A 82 -4.25 -16.43 1.39
CA LEU A 82 -4.52 -17.46 0.39
C LEU A 82 -3.64 -17.32 -0.86
N ARG A 83 -3.07 -18.43 -1.29
CA ARG A 83 -2.47 -18.61 -2.61
C ARG A 83 -3.50 -19.12 -3.60
N SER A 84 -3.24 -18.94 -4.89
CA SER A 84 -4.14 -19.44 -5.95
C SER A 84 -4.51 -20.94 -5.77
N LYS A 85 -3.57 -21.75 -5.33
CA LYS A 85 -3.78 -23.19 -5.05
C LYS A 85 -4.67 -23.48 -3.84
N ASN A 86 -4.91 -22.50 -2.98
CA ASN A 86 -5.69 -22.63 -1.75
C ASN A 86 -7.04 -21.90 -1.84
N VAL A 87 -7.32 -21.23 -2.96
CA VAL A 87 -8.63 -20.64 -3.23
C VAL A 87 -9.62 -21.74 -3.56
N ASP A 88 -10.70 -21.81 -2.77
CA ASP A 88 -11.82 -22.70 -3.06
C ASP A 88 -12.84 -21.94 -3.90
N ASP A 89 -13.12 -22.44 -5.10
CA ASP A 89 -14.09 -21.81 -6.01
C ASP A 89 -15.54 -22.22 -5.72
N ASN A 90 -15.74 -23.29 -4.93
CA ASN A 90 -17.08 -23.84 -4.60
C ASN A 90 -17.99 -23.98 -5.83
N GLY A 91 -17.42 -24.13 -7.03
CA GLY A 91 -18.14 -24.20 -8.29
C GLY A 91 -18.62 -22.83 -8.81
N ASP A 92 -18.15 -21.73 -8.24
CA ASP A 92 -18.42 -20.38 -8.74
C ASP A 92 -17.51 -20.03 -9.92
N PHE A 93 -18.11 -19.85 -11.08
CA PHE A 93 -17.42 -19.54 -12.32
C PHE A 93 -16.61 -18.24 -12.27
N TYR A 94 -17.08 -17.24 -11.51
CA TYR A 94 -16.34 -16.00 -11.33
C TYR A 94 -15.05 -16.27 -10.57
N THR A 95 -15.16 -16.91 -9.42
CA THR A 95 -14.00 -17.26 -8.56
C THR A 95 -13.00 -18.15 -9.31
N GLU A 96 -13.46 -19.17 -10.04
CA GLU A 96 -12.61 -20.02 -10.87
C GLU A 96 -11.83 -19.22 -11.93
N THR A 97 -12.52 -18.31 -12.63
CA THR A 97 -11.91 -17.50 -13.69
C THR A 97 -10.86 -16.53 -13.13
N VAL A 98 -11.20 -15.82 -12.04
CA VAL A 98 -10.23 -14.89 -11.42
C VAL A 98 -9.07 -15.66 -10.79
N ASN A 99 -9.31 -16.87 -10.27
CA ASN A 99 -8.24 -17.72 -9.74
C ASN A 99 -7.27 -18.19 -10.83
N LYS A 100 -7.72 -18.43 -12.07
CA LYS A 100 -6.82 -18.65 -13.21
C LYS A 100 -5.91 -17.46 -13.47
N VAL A 101 -6.46 -16.24 -13.40
CA VAL A 101 -5.66 -15.01 -13.51
C VAL A 101 -4.65 -14.91 -12.36
N TYR A 102 -5.06 -15.24 -11.13
CA TYR A 102 -4.19 -15.21 -9.96
C TYR A 102 -3.03 -16.19 -10.08
N LYS A 103 -3.28 -17.41 -10.54
CA LYS A 103 -2.25 -18.42 -10.76
C LYS A 103 -1.19 -17.95 -11.77
N GLU A 104 -1.61 -17.43 -12.92
CA GLU A 104 -0.67 -16.88 -13.91
C GLU A 104 0.07 -15.65 -13.37
N TYR A 105 -0.59 -14.83 -12.57
CA TYR A 105 0.02 -13.68 -11.90
C TYR A 105 1.13 -14.10 -10.92
N GLU A 106 0.92 -15.14 -10.11
CA GLU A 106 1.94 -15.70 -9.24
C GLU A 106 3.17 -16.20 -10.03
N GLU A 107 2.94 -16.88 -11.15
CA GLU A 107 4.03 -17.37 -12.01
C GLU A 107 4.85 -16.23 -12.64
N VAL A 108 4.18 -15.16 -13.09
CA VAL A 108 4.86 -13.96 -13.61
C VAL A 108 5.69 -13.32 -12.51
N CYS A 109 5.12 -13.09 -11.33
CA CYS A 109 5.81 -12.46 -10.21
C CYS A 109 7.03 -13.28 -9.75
N LYS A 110 6.88 -14.60 -9.67
CA LYS A 110 7.98 -15.51 -9.32
C LYS A 110 9.11 -15.46 -10.34
N ARG A 111 8.79 -15.58 -11.64
CA ARG A 111 9.78 -15.56 -12.73
C ARG A 111 10.53 -14.24 -12.78
N ASP A 112 9.81 -13.12 -12.68
CA ASP A 112 10.37 -11.78 -12.82
C ASP A 112 10.85 -11.20 -11.47
N ASN A 113 10.79 -12.00 -10.39
CA ASN A 113 11.20 -11.65 -9.03
C ASN A 113 10.52 -10.38 -8.51
N LEU A 114 9.20 -10.30 -8.71
CA LEU A 114 8.34 -9.18 -8.36
C LEU A 114 7.59 -9.45 -7.06
N VAL A 115 7.43 -8.42 -6.26
CA VAL A 115 6.71 -8.46 -4.98
C VAL A 115 5.76 -7.27 -4.94
N ASP A 116 4.45 -7.50 -4.93
CA ASP A 116 3.46 -6.45 -4.70
C ASP A 116 3.23 -6.21 -3.19
N PHE A 117 2.41 -5.23 -2.83
CA PHE A 117 2.18 -4.91 -1.42
C PHE A 117 1.54 -6.07 -0.63
N GLY A 118 0.55 -6.77 -1.20
CA GLY A 118 -0.04 -7.94 -0.55
C GLY A 118 0.97 -9.08 -0.42
N GLU A 119 1.85 -9.23 -1.43
CA GLU A 119 2.92 -10.23 -1.42
C GLU A 119 3.96 -9.98 -0.32
N LEU A 120 4.25 -8.72 0.01
CA LEU A 120 5.15 -8.41 1.13
C LEU A 120 4.69 -9.07 2.42
N LEU A 121 3.41 -8.97 2.74
CA LEU A 121 2.82 -9.57 3.93
C LEU A 121 2.73 -11.09 3.83
N LEU A 122 2.10 -11.59 2.77
CA LEU A 122 1.89 -13.01 2.57
C LEU A 122 3.19 -13.79 2.53
N LYS A 123 4.18 -13.31 1.77
CA LYS A 123 5.48 -13.95 1.64
C LYS A 123 6.28 -13.94 2.94
N SER A 124 6.21 -12.83 3.70
CA SER A 124 6.89 -12.75 5.00
C SER A 124 6.24 -13.69 6.02
N TYR A 125 4.90 -13.81 6.01
CA TYR A 125 4.20 -14.79 6.83
C TYR A 125 4.57 -16.22 6.46
N GLU A 126 4.54 -16.59 5.17
CA GLU A 126 4.97 -17.89 4.70
C GLU A 126 6.43 -18.23 5.10
N THR A 127 7.30 -17.23 5.05
CA THR A 127 8.70 -17.40 5.48
C THR A 127 8.81 -17.71 6.98
N LEU A 128 7.99 -17.06 7.80
CA LEU A 128 7.94 -17.34 9.24
C LEU A 128 7.44 -18.76 9.55
N ILE A 129 6.42 -19.25 8.84
CA ILE A 129 5.88 -20.60 9.08
C ILE A 129 6.75 -21.71 8.48
N SER A 130 7.43 -21.46 7.37
CA SER A 130 8.25 -22.48 6.67
C SER A 130 9.68 -22.58 7.18
N SER A 131 10.23 -21.49 7.76
CA SER A 131 11.62 -21.45 8.24
C SER A 131 11.71 -21.33 9.76
N THR A 132 12.04 -22.42 10.42
CA THR A 132 12.31 -22.43 11.86
C THR A 132 13.40 -21.45 12.26
N THR A 133 14.41 -21.26 11.42
CA THR A 133 15.51 -20.31 11.67
C THR A 133 14.97 -18.87 11.74
N VAL A 134 14.15 -18.46 10.79
CA VAL A 134 13.55 -17.11 10.75
C VAL A 134 12.61 -16.91 11.93
N LYS A 135 11.73 -17.88 12.18
CA LYS A 135 10.80 -17.85 13.31
C LYS A 135 11.52 -17.72 14.65
N THR A 136 12.54 -18.54 14.87
CA THR A 136 13.35 -18.51 16.11
C THR A 136 14.09 -17.19 16.26
N PHE A 137 14.63 -16.63 15.17
CA PHE A 137 15.29 -15.32 15.21
C PHE A 137 14.37 -14.25 15.78
N PHE A 138 13.12 -14.16 15.31
CA PHE A 138 12.18 -13.14 15.80
C PHE A 138 11.70 -13.43 17.21
N ARG A 139 11.31 -14.67 17.52
CA ARG A 139 10.80 -15.08 18.83
C ARG A 139 11.84 -14.93 19.94
N SER A 140 13.12 -15.11 19.65
CA SER A 140 14.19 -14.89 20.64
C SER A 140 14.54 -13.41 20.82
N ARG A 141 14.30 -12.60 19.79
CA ARG A 141 14.68 -11.18 19.80
C ARG A 141 13.64 -10.29 20.48
N PHE A 142 12.36 -10.57 20.28
CA PHE A 142 11.30 -9.71 20.78
C PHE A 142 10.83 -10.12 22.17
N LYS A 143 11.14 -9.27 23.16
CA LYS A 143 10.61 -9.38 24.51
C LYS A 143 9.26 -8.69 24.65
N SER A 144 9.05 -7.62 23.84
CA SER A 144 7.81 -6.85 23.80
C SER A 144 7.47 -6.49 22.36
N ILE A 145 6.18 -6.57 22.02
CA ILE A 145 5.60 -6.17 20.77
C ILE A 145 4.48 -5.17 21.08
N LEU A 146 4.51 -4.02 20.45
CA LEU A 146 3.46 -3.01 20.59
C LEU A 146 2.83 -2.78 19.21
N ILE A 147 1.51 -2.83 19.17
CA ILE A 147 0.73 -2.62 17.95
C ILE A 147 -0.20 -1.43 18.21
N ASP A 148 -0.16 -0.47 17.29
CA ASP A 148 -1.06 0.68 17.28
C ASP A 148 -2.10 0.51 16.18
N GLU A 149 -3.27 1.15 16.32
CA GLU A 149 -4.41 1.07 15.39
C GLU A 149 -4.83 -0.38 15.08
N PHE A 150 -4.93 -1.19 16.13
CA PHE A 150 -5.13 -2.64 16.00
C PHE A 150 -6.43 -3.01 15.28
N GLN A 151 -7.48 -2.17 15.36
CA GLN A 151 -8.75 -2.34 14.66
C GLN A 151 -8.61 -2.33 13.13
N ASP A 152 -7.51 -1.78 12.60
CA ASP A 152 -7.26 -1.68 11.17
C ASP A 152 -6.45 -2.87 10.61
N THR A 153 -6.19 -3.88 11.45
CA THR A 153 -5.43 -5.06 11.01
C THR A 153 -6.29 -6.03 10.19
N ASN A 154 -5.71 -6.56 9.11
CA ASN A 154 -6.30 -7.64 8.33
C ASN A 154 -5.83 -9.02 8.79
N THR A 155 -6.41 -10.08 8.24
CA THR A 155 -6.13 -11.47 8.66
C THR A 155 -4.65 -11.83 8.57
N ILE A 156 -3.96 -11.47 7.48
CA ILE A 156 -2.55 -11.83 7.30
C ILE A 156 -1.63 -11.08 8.27
N GLN A 157 -1.95 -9.83 8.61
CA GLN A 157 -1.21 -9.05 9.61
C GLN A 157 -1.36 -9.65 11.00
N TYR A 158 -2.57 -10.08 11.36
CA TYR A 158 -2.82 -10.74 12.64
C TYR A 158 -2.10 -12.09 12.75
N LYS A 159 -2.19 -12.93 11.71
CA LYS A 159 -1.44 -14.19 11.63
C LYS A 159 0.08 -13.96 11.70
N TRP A 160 0.58 -12.93 11.02
CA TRP A 160 1.98 -12.57 11.06
C TRP A 160 2.44 -12.20 12.47
N LEU A 161 1.62 -11.44 13.22
CA LEU A 161 1.85 -11.11 14.62
C LEU A 161 1.96 -12.38 15.49
N GLN A 162 1.00 -13.31 15.35
CA GLN A 162 0.97 -14.56 16.10
C GLN A 162 2.25 -15.41 15.86
N GLU A 163 2.79 -15.36 14.63
CA GLU A 163 4.00 -16.12 14.30
C GLU A 163 5.28 -15.55 14.92
N ILE A 164 5.38 -14.24 15.06
CA ILE A 164 6.57 -13.59 15.67
C ILE A 164 6.49 -13.55 17.20
N ALA A 165 5.29 -13.56 17.76
CA ALA A 165 5.10 -13.63 19.21
C ALA A 165 5.45 -15.04 19.74
N SER A 166 5.98 -15.10 20.93
CA SER A 166 6.21 -16.32 21.70
C SER A 166 5.48 -16.24 23.03
N GLU A 167 5.36 -17.35 23.75
CA GLU A 167 4.78 -17.37 25.11
C GLU A 167 5.48 -16.43 26.10
N LYS A 168 6.72 -16.04 25.81
CA LYS A 168 7.52 -15.11 26.63
C LYS A 168 7.48 -13.68 26.14
N THR A 169 6.73 -13.40 25.08
CA THR A 169 6.65 -12.06 24.48
C THR A 169 5.48 -11.30 25.08
N ASN A 170 5.75 -10.16 25.67
CA ASN A 170 4.67 -9.24 26.09
C ASN A 170 4.09 -8.54 24.87
N VAL A 171 2.83 -8.82 24.54
CA VAL A 171 2.14 -8.20 23.41
C VAL A 171 1.15 -7.16 23.92
N THR A 172 1.27 -5.94 23.46
CA THR A 172 0.35 -4.85 23.78
C THR A 172 -0.28 -4.34 22.48
N ALA A 173 -1.59 -4.45 22.36
CA ALA A 173 -2.36 -3.92 21.26
C ALA A 173 -3.15 -2.70 21.72
N VAL A 174 -3.05 -1.62 20.98
CA VAL A 174 -3.82 -0.39 21.19
C VAL A 174 -4.70 -0.17 19.97
N GLY A 175 -5.98 0.07 20.20
CA GLY A 175 -6.94 0.26 19.13
C GLY A 175 -8.23 0.89 19.62
N ASP A 176 -9.07 1.25 18.69
CA ASP A 176 -10.36 1.84 18.91
C ASP A 176 -11.36 1.27 17.88
N ASP A 177 -12.21 0.34 18.31
CA ASP A 177 -13.21 -0.31 17.45
C ASP A 177 -14.20 0.69 16.83
N ASP A 178 -14.47 1.80 17.52
CA ASP A 178 -15.31 2.90 17.02
C ASP A 178 -14.66 3.66 15.85
N GLN A 179 -13.34 3.53 15.64
CA GLN A 179 -12.59 4.11 14.54
C GLN A 179 -12.29 3.12 13.39
N SER A 180 -12.86 1.92 13.41
CA SER A 180 -12.68 0.90 12.38
C SER A 180 -13.40 1.29 11.08
N ILE A 181 -12.71 2.02 10.19
CA ILE A 181 -13.25 2.50 8.90
C ILE A 181 -12.58 1.84 7.70
N TYR A 182 -11.71 0.84 7.90
CA TYR A 182 -10.96 0.16 6.84
C TYR A 182 -11.44 -1.27 6.55
N GLY A 183 -12.67 -1.64 6.95
CA GLY A 183 -13.26 -2.96 6.60
C GLY A 183 -13.24 -3.23 5.10
N TRP A 184 -13.46 -2.21 4.25
CA TRP A 184 -13.37 -2.31 2.80
C TRP A 184 -11.93 -2.58 2.27
N ARG A 185 -10.91 -2.48 3.12
CA ARG A 185 -9.52 -2.89 2.88
C ARG A 185 -9.16 -4.21 3.53
N GLY A 186 -10.13 -4.97 4.01
CA GLY A 186 -9.91 -6.25 4.66
C GLY A 186 -9.57 -6.16 6.15
N ALA A 187 -9.65 -4.97 6.77
CA ALA A 187 -9.53 -4.86 8.23
C ALA A 187 -10.67 -5.61 8.93
N LYS A 188 -10.37 -6.29 10.00
CA LYS A 188 -11.32 -7.09 10.78
C LYS A 188 -11.31 -6.66 12.23
N VAL A 189 -12.35 -5.96 12.63
CA VAL A 189 -12.52 -5.50 14.04
C VAL A 189 -12.63 -6.70 15.00
N GLU A 190 -13.08 -7.86 14.51
CA GLU A 190 -13.18 -9.11 15.27
C GLU A 190 -11.83 -9.56 15.86
N HIS A 191 -10.71 -9.14 15.27
CA HIS A 191 -9.37 -9.42 15.81
C HIS A 191 -9.20 -8.86 17.23
N VAL A 192 -9.92 -7.79 17.59
CA VAL A 192 -9.87 -7.21 18.95
C VAL A 192 -10.44 -8.20 19.96
N ASN A 193 -11.51 -8.91 19.60
CA ASN A 193 -12.10 -9.96 20.44
C ASN A 193 -11.21 -11.19 20.48
N SER A 194 -10.73 -11.65 19.30
CA SER A 194 -9.85 -12.84 19.20
C SER A 194 -8.52 -12.64 19.94
N PHE A 195 -8.05 -11.39 20.11
CA PHE A 195 -6.80 -11.10 20.79
C PHE A 195 -6.78 -11.66 22.23
N THR A 196 -7.88 -11.50 22.98
CA THR A 196 -7.97 -12.00 24.36
C THR A 196 -8.09 -13.52 24.47
N GLU A 197 -8.54 -14.18 23.39
CA GLU A 197 -8.60 -15.65 23.31
C GLU A 197 -7.22 -16.22 22.93
N ASP A 198 -6.51 -15.58 22.01
CA ASP A 198 -5.24 -16.04 21.47
C ASP A 198 -4.06 -15.73 22.40
N PHE A 199 -4.09 -14.58 23.07
CA PHE A 199 -3.08 -14.19 24.06
C PHE A 199 -3.66 -14.39 25.47
N LYS A 200 -3.44 -15.59 26.00
CA LYS A 200 -3.86 -15.94 27.37
C LYS A 200 -3.31 -14.93 28.36
N ASP A 201 -4.11 -14.55 29.33
CA ASP A 201 -3.81 -13.55 30.34
C ASP A 201 -3.78 -12.09 29.82
N ALA A 202 -4.33 -11.82 28.64
CA ALA A 202 -4.49 -10.44 28.17
C ALA A 202 -5.48 -9.67 29.04
N GLU A 203 -5.04 -8.53 29.56
CA GLU A 203 -5.88 -7.60 30.32
C GLU A 203 -6.41 -6.51 29.38
N VAL A 204 -7.72 -6.25 29.44
CA VAL A 204 -8.36 -5.21 28.65
C VAL A 204 -8.52 -3.95 29.50
N VAL A 205 -7.81 -2.89 29.12
CA VAL A 205 -7.90 -1.57 29.77
C VAL A 205 -8.63 -0.61 28.85
N ARG A 206 -9.75 -0.01 29.33
CA ARG A 206 -10.51 0.98 28.57
C ARG A 206 -10.07 2.38 28.93
N LEU A 207 -9.64 3.14 27.92
CA LEU A 207 -9.25 4.54 28.06
C LEU A 207 -10.42 5.43 27.61
N GLU A 208 -11.24 5.90 28.53
CA GLU A 208 -12.46 6.67 28.23
C GLU A 208 -12.27 8.17 28.38
N GLN A 209 -11.27 8.62 29.13
CA GLN A 209 -10.99 10.05 29.28
C GLN A 209 -10.31 10.60 28.02
N ASN A 210 -10.94 11.60 27.42
CA ASN A 210 -10.43 12.30 26.24
C ASN A 210 -9.80 13.64 26.63
N TYR A 211 -8.59 13.89 26.19
CA TYR A 211 -7.82 15.12 26.48
C TYR A 211 -7.78 16.09 25.29
N ARG A 212 -8.29 15.67 24.13
CA ARG A 212 -8.23 16.42 22.87
C ARG A 212 -9.40 17.37 22.72
N SER A 213 -10.61 16.84 22.83
CA SER A 213 -11.86 17.50 22.44
C SER A 213 -12.63 18.05 23.64
N THR A 214 -13.50 19.03 23.37
CA THR A 214 -14.46 19.56 24.33
C THR A 214 -15.66 18.62 24.49
N ASN A 215 -16.42 18.79 25.54
CA ASN A 215 -17.60 17.98 25.82
C ASN A 215 -18.67 18.07 24.71
N ILE A 216 -18.81 19.22 24.04
CA ILE A 216 -19.75 19.41 22.94
C ILE A 216 -19.42 18.47 21.78
N ILE A 217 -18.13 18.36 21.41
CA ILE A 217 -17.68 17.47 20.37
C ILE A 217 -17.86 16.01 20.77
N LEU A 218 -17.51 15.65 22.01
CA LEU A 218 -17.64 14.27 22.48
C LEU A 218 -19.10 13.82 22.59
N ASN A 219 -20.01 14.69 23.02
CA ASN A 219 -21.43 14.36 23.05
C ASN A 219 -21.98 14.07 21.65
N ALA A 220 -21.58 14.85 20.65
CA ALA A 220 -21.97 14.60 19.26
C ALA A 220 -21.38 13.28 18.74
N ALA A 221 -20.10 13.01 19.04
CA ALA A 221 -19.42 11.78 18.66
C ALA A 221 -20.05 10.54 19.31
N ASN A 222 -20.32 10.59 20.65
CA ASN A 222 -20.98 9.51 21.37
C ASN A 222 -22.38 9.25 20.82
N ALA A 223 -23.19 10.31 20.58
CA ALA A 223 -24.51 10.16 20.00
C ALA A 223 -24.50 9.56 18.58
N LEU A 224 -23.49 9.88 17.78
CA LEU A 224 -23.33 9.29 16.45
C LEU A 224 -22.97 7.81 16.54
N ILE A 225 -21.99 7.46 17.35
CA ILE A 225 -21.48 6.09 17.44
C ILE A 225 -22.44 5.12 18.14
N ASP A 226 -23.35 5.61 18.96
CA ASP A 226 -24.39 4.80 19.64
C ASP A 226 -25.36 4.14 18.65
N ASN A 227 -25.37 4.57 17.38
CA ASN A 227 -26.12 3.87 16.32
C ASN A 227 -25.48 2.53 15.92
N ASN A 228 -24.22 2.30 16.23
CA ASN A 228 -23.53 1.04 16.01
C ASN A 228 -23.81 0.10 17.20
N LYS A 229 -24.37 -1.09 16.91
CA LYS A 229 -24.78 -2.05 17.96
C LYS A 229 -23.69 -3.04 18.35
N ASP A 230 -22.78 -3.35 17.40
CA ASP A 230 -21.76 -4.39 17.55
C ASP A 230 -20.40 -3.79 17.96
N ARG A 231 -20.39 -3.01 19.07
CA ARG A 231 -19.19 -2.34 19.59
C ARG A 231 -18.83 -2.86 20.99
N LEU A 232 -17.55 -2.77 21.35
CA LEU A 232 -17.09 -3.13 22.71
C LEU A 232 -17.69 -2.23 23.79
N GLY A 233 -18.21 -1.08 23.40
CA GLY A 233 -18.86 -0.12 24.27
C GLY A 233 -17.89 0.64 25.15
N LYS A 234 -17.80 1.94 24.90
CA LYS A 234 -17.15 2.92 25.75
C LYS A 234 -17.91 4.23 25.64
N ASN A 235 -17.74 5.11 26.61
CA ASN A 235 -18.34 6.43 26.59
C ASN A 235 -17.24 7.47 26.85
N LEU A 236 -16.86 8.21 25.81
CA LEU A 236 -15.81 9.20 25.94
C LEU A 236 -16.29 10.40 26.76
N TRP A 237 -15.49 10.79 27.72
CA TRP A 237 -15.72 11.96 28.56
C TRP A 237 -14.47 12.84 28.67
N THR A 238 -14.65 14.11 29.05
CA THR A 238 -13.55 15.06 29.19
C THR A 238 -13.80 16.01 30.36
N GLU A 239 -12.73 16.55 30.94
CA GLU A 239 -12.78 17.64 31.88
C GLU A 239 -12.98 19.01 31.21
N LYS A 240 -12.82 19.10 29.88
CA LYS A 240 -13.01 20.32 29.07
C LYS A 240 -14.51 20.52 28.82
N LEU A 241 -15.23 21.08 29.80
CA LEU A 241 -16.67 21.22 29.76
C LEU A 241 -17.15 22.30 28.79
N GLU A 242 -16.36 23.35 28.55
CA GLU A 242 -16.68 24.47 27.68
C GLU A 242 -16.11 24.30 26.30
N GLY A 243 -16.76 24.90 25.30
CA GLY A 243 -16.35 24.90 23.91
C GLY A 243 -17.36 25.60 23.02
N GLU A 244 -16.94 25.89 21.79
CA GLU A 244 -17.83 26.47 20.78
C GLU A 244 -18.82 25.42 20.27
N GLN A 245 -20.00 25.90 19.84
CA GLN A 245 -21.03 25.06 19.26
C GLN A 245 -20.59 24.52 17.90
N ILE A 246 -21.01 23.30 17.58
CA ILE A 246 -20.81 22.72 16.25
C ILE A 246 -21.70 23.47 15.26
N VAL A 247 -21.10 23.99 14.19
CA VAL A 247 -21.81 24.67 13.11
C VAL A 247 -22.03 23.70 11.95
N LEU A 248 -23.27 23.59 11.51
CA LEU A 248 -23.63 22.86 10.30
C LEU A 248 -23.93 23.85 9.18
N TYR A 249 -23.18 23.77 8.07
CA TYR A 249 -23.41 24.55 6.87
C TYR A 249 -23.82 23.66 5.71
N GLN A 250 -24.95 23.96 5.07
CA GLN A 250 -25.42 23.27 3.89
C GLN A 250 -25.14 24.14 2.64
N ALA A 251 -24.10 23.76 1.92
CA ALA A 251 -23.70 24.46 0.70
C ALA A 251 -24.57 24.13 -0.51
N TYR A 252 -24.69 25.05 -1.45
CA TYR A 252 -25.38 24.83 -2.74
C TYR A 252 -24.53 24.00 -3.71
N ASN A 253 -23.21 24.11 -3.64
CA ASN A 253 -22.25 23.41 -4.48
C ASN A 253 -20.86 23.41 -3.83
N GLU A 254 -19.89 22.74 -4.45
CA GLU A 254 -18.52 22.63 -3.95
C GLU A 254 -17.77 23.97 -3.84
N GLN A 255 -18.07 24.94 -4.73
CA GLN A 255 -17.46 26.27 -4.66
C GLN A 255 -18.00 27.10 -3.51
N ASP A 256 -19.28 26.95 -3.20
CA ASP A 256 -19.93 27.60 -2.06
C ASP A 256 -19.41 27.02 -0.74
N GLU A 257 -19.27 25.68 -0.65
CA GLU A 257 -18.64 24.99 0.47
C GLU A 257 -17.20 25.50 0.71
N ALA A 258 -16.40 25.53 -0.36
CA ALA A 258 -15.01 25.98 -0.28
C ALA A 258 -14.88 27.46 0.12
N ARG A 259 -15.79 28.32 -0.34
CA ARG A 259 -15.86 29.72 0.08
C ARG A 259 -16.18 29.85 1.55
N PHE A 260 -17.19 29.13 2.02
CA PHE A 260 -17.55 29.12 3.43
C PHE A 260 -16.36 28.73 4.32
N VAL A 261 -15.63 27.67 3.95
CA VAL A 261 -14.40 27.25 4.65
C VAL A 261 -13.37 28.38 4.70
N ALA A 262 -13.11 29.04 3.56
CA ALA A 262 -12.15 30.14 3.50
C ALA A 262 -12.59 31.35 4.34
N ASP A 263 -13.87 31.68 4.37
CA ASP A 263 -14.43 32.78 5.17
C ASP A 263 -14.32 32.47 6.68
N VAL A 264 -14.62 31.24 7.11
CA VAL A 264 -14.46 30.80 8.51
C VAL A 264 -12.99 30.89 8.96
N LEU A 265 -12.06 30.47 8.11
CA LEU A 265 -10.63 30.58 8.41
C LEU A 265 -10.16 32.05 8.52
N LYS A 266 -10.68 32.92 7.67
CA LYS A 266 -10.39 34.35 7.72
C LYS A 266 -10.92 34.96 9.01
N ASP A 267 -12.17 34.68 9.38
CA ASP A 267 -12.77 35.14 10.63
C ASP A 267 -11.99 34.63 11.86
N TRP A 268 -11.48 33.41 11.82
CA TRP A 268 -10.64 32.86 12.88
C TRP A 268 -9.35 33.67 13.05
N MET A 269 -8.68 34.01 11.95
CA MET A 269 -7.49 34.84 11.98
C MET A 269 -7.75 36.26 12.48
N GLU A 270 -8.88 36.89 12.07
CA GLU A 270 -9.27 38.22 12.53
C GLU A 270 -9.53 38.26 14.03
N LYS A 271 -9.95 37.11 14.61
CA LYS A 271 -10.14 36.94 16.07
C LYS A 271 -8.84 36.58 16.83
N GLY A 272 -7.69 36.57 16.15
CA GLY A 272 -6.38 36.31 16.74
C GLY A 272 -5.96 34.84 16.77
N GLY A 273 -6.64 33.96 16.03
CA GLY A 273 -6.25 32.57 15.85
C GLY A 273 -5.05 32.40 14.93
N ALA A 274 -4.45 31.22 14.89
CA ALA A 274 -3.33 30.89 14.00
C ALA A 274 -3.72 29.83 12.97
N TYR A 275 -3.15 29.89 11.75
CA TYR A 275 -3.42 28.92 10.68
C TYR A 275 -2.97 27.50 11.07
N GLU A 276 -1.88 27.38 11.83
CA GLU A 276 -1.33 26.11 12.30
C GLU A 276 -2.25 25.37 13.27
N GLU A 277 -3.26 26.06 13.84
CA GLU A 277 -4.25 25.48 14.75
C GLU A 277 -5.50 24.99 14.03
N THR A 278 -5.55 25.13 12.70
CA THR A 278 -6.72 24.78 11.90
C THR A 278 -6.44 23.60 10.97
N ALA A 279 -7.45 22.74 10.78
CA ALA A 279 -7.40 21.65 9.84
C ALA A 279 -8.73 21.53 9.08
N VAL A 280 -8.63 21.36 7.77
CA VAL A 280 -9.77 21.05 6.89
C VAL A 280 -9.70 19.58 6.51
N LEU A 281 -10.71 18.81 6.94
CA LEU A 281 -10.81 17.37 6.64
C LEU A 281 -11.81 17.14 5.50
N TYR A 282 -11.46 16.29 4.56
CA TYR A 282 -12.33 15.92 3.44
C TYR A 282 -12.27 14.42 3.17
N ARG A 283 -13.33 13.87 2.57
CA ARG A 283 -13.47 12.43 2.35
C ARG A 283 -12.62 11.93 1.19
N SER A 284 -12.45 12.72 0.14
CA SER A 284 -11.71 12.33 -1.06
C SER A 284 -10.80 13.43 -1.57
N ASN A 285 -9.67 13.04 -2.18
CA ASN A 285 -8.71 14.00 -2.74
C ASN A 285 -9.30 14.88 -3.86
N ALA A 286 -10.42 14.48 -4.48
CA ALA A 286 -11.08 15.29 -5.48
C ALA A 286 -11.63 16.61 -4.90
N GLN A 287 -12.04 16.60 -3.63
CA GLN A 287 -12.60 17.76 -2.93
C GLN A 287 -11.53 18.84 -2.64
N SER A 288 -10.25 18.43 -2.51
CA SER A 288 -9.17 19.37 -2.17
C SER A 288 -9.05 20.53 -3.15
N ARG A 289 -9.27 20.27 -4.44
CA ARG A 289 -9.07 21.28 -5.49
C ARG A 289 -9.93 22.54 -5.31
N ALA A 290 -11.22 22.38 -5.03
CA ALA A 290 -12.11 23.53 -4.82
C ALA A 290 -11.69 24.33 -3.57
N ILE A 291 -11.32 23.63 -2.50
CA ILE A 291 -10.83 24.22 -1.24
C ILE A 291 -9.50 24.96 -1.47
N GLU A 292 -8.54 24.35 -2.18
CA GLU A 292 -7.27 24.98 -2.53
C GLU A 292 -7.46 26.27 -3.35
N GLU A 293 -8.32 26.23 -4.36
CA GLU A 293 -8.65 27.39 -5.18
C GLU A 293 -9.26 28.52 -4.35
N ALA A 294 -10.14 28.20 -3.38
CA ALA A 294 -10.74 29.18 -2.49
C ALA A 294 -9.71 29.82 -1.54
N LEU A 295 -8.84 29.00 -0.93
CA LEU A 295 -7.77 29.48 -0.03
C LEU A 295 -6.76 30.38 -0.78
N LEU A 296 -6.38 30.00 -2.00
CA LEU A 296 -5.49 30.81 -2.86
C LEU A 296 -6.08 32.18 -3.19
N ARG A 297 -7.39 32.26 -3.49
CA ARG A 297 -8.08 33.53 -3.79
C ARG A 297 -8.02 34.51 -2.64
N VAL A 298 -8.04 34.03 -1.40
CA VAL A 298 -7.96 34.86 -0.20
C VAL A 298 -6.57 34.89 0.41
N SER A 299 -5.57 34.37 -0.29
CA SER A 299 -4.15 34.34 0.12
C SER A 299 -3.89 33.67 1.45
N ILE A 300 -4.69 32.65 1.82
CA ILE A 300 -4.46 31.82 3.00
C ILE A 300 -3.43 30.73 2.65
N PRO A 301 -2.29 30.68 3.36
CA PRO A 301 -1.30 29.62 3.18
C PRO A 301 -1.86 28.28 3.68
N TYR A 302 -1.61 27.20 2.93
CA TYR A 302 -2.08 25.86 3.33
C TYR A 302 -1.04 24.81 2.99
N ARG A 303 -1.19 23.64 3.62
CA ARG A 303 -0.42 22.44 3.31
C ARG A 303 -1.36 21.24 3.18
N ILE A 304 -1.19 20.46 2.09
CA ILE A 304 -1.96 19.25 1.87
C ILE A 304 -1.21 18.06 2.48
N TYR A 305 -1.94 17.28 3.26
CA TYR A 305 -1.48 15.98 3.76
C TYR A 305 -2.26 14.88 3.04
N GLY A 306 -1.56 13.85 2.56
CA GLY A 306 -2.20 12.71 1.87
C GLY A 306 -2.54 12.92 0.39
N GLY A 307 -2.16 14.04 -0.23
CA GLY A 307 -2.19 14.21 -1.68
C GLY A 307 -1.22 13.28 -2.41
N LEU A 308 -1.28 13.25 -3.76
CA LEU A 308 -0.32 12.50 -4.58
C LEU A 308 1.11 12.87 -4.16
N ARG A 309 1.83 11.90 -3.61
CA ARG A 309 3.21 12.11 -3.22
C ARG A 309 4.05 12.41 -4.45
N PHE A 310 5.11 13.21 -4.30
CA PHE A 310 6.01 13.58 -5.40
C PHE A 310 6.41 12.36 -6.26
N TYR A 311 6.78 11.25 -5.62
CA TYR A 311 7.18 10.02 -6.30
C TYR A 311 6.03 9.24 -6.97
N GLU A 312 4.77 9.60 -6.71
CA GLU A 312 3.58 8.96 -7.32
C GLU A 312 3.16 9.67 -8.61
N ARG A 313 3.69 10.85 -8.90
CA ARG A 313 3.44 11.57 -10.14
C ARG A 313 3.96 10.80 -11.33
N LEU A 314 3.20 10.79 -12.42
CA LEU A 314 3.48 9.99 -13.61
C LEU A 314 4.87 10.29 -14.20
N GLU A 315 5.20 11.57 -14.33
CA GLU A 315 6.49 12.05 -14.85
C GLU A 315 7.65 11.61 -13.97
N ILE A 316 7.47 11.62 -12.65
CA ILE A 316 8.49 11.18 -11.70
C ILE A 316 8.67 9.66 -11.75
N LYS A 317 7.56 8.90 -11.77
CA LYS A 317 7.60 7.44 -11.96
C LYS A 317 8.32 7.05 -13.27
N ASN A 318 8.08 7.80 -14.35
CA ASN A 318 8.76 7.57 -15.62
C ASN A 318 10.27 7.83 -15.52
N ALA A 319 10.68 8.94 -14.89
CA ALA A 319 12.10 9.25 -14.68
C ALA A 319 12.79 8.21 -13.78
N ILE A 320 12.15 7.82 -12.67
CA ILE A 320 12.66 6.78 -11.76
C ILE A 320 12.81 5.44 -12.47
N SER A 321 11.92 5.10 -13.41
CA SER A 321 12.01 3.84 -14.14
C SER A 321 13.31 3.71 -14.94
N TYR A 322 13.83 4.80 -15.48
CA TYR A 322 15.16 4.81 -16.12
C TYR A 322 16.27 4.51 -15.13
N LEU A 323 16.29 5.20 -14.00
CA LEU A 323 17.29 4.97 -12.97
C LEU A 323 17.25 3.52 -12.44
N ARG A 324 16.06 2.97 -12.24
CA ARG A 324 15.89 1.58 -11.79
C ARG A 324 16.43 0.58 -12.81
N VAL A 325 16.15 0.77 -14.10
CA VAL A 325 16.66 -0.12 -15.18
C VAL A 325 18.17 0.00 -15.31
N ILE A 326 18.75 1.20 -15.19
CA ILE A 326 20.20 1.40 -15.23
C ILE A 326 20.88 0.70 -14.05
N PHE A 327 20.28 0.80 -12.85
CA PHE A 327 20.80 0.15 -11.65
C PHE A 327 20.59 -1.37 -11.66
N ASN A 328 19.40 -1.83 -12.08
CA ASN A 328 19.03 -3.24 -12.15
C ASN A 328 18.45 -3.63 -13.50
N HIS A 329 19.25 -4.22 -14.35
CA HIS A 329 18.87 -4.68 -15.70
C HIS A 329 17.83 -5.81 -15.70
N ASN A 330 17.45 -6.35 -14.54
CA ASN A 330 16.42 -7.37 -14.41
C ASN A 330 15.06 -6.77 -13.99
N ASP A 331 14.96 -5.44 -13.81
CA ASP A 331 13.70 -4.76 -13.51
C ASP A 331 12.83 -4.63 -14.77
N ASN A 332 12.14 -5.71 -15.11
CA ASN A 332 11.29 -5.80 -16.29
C ASN A 332 10.12 -4.79 -16.31
N PRO A 333 9.41 -4.51 -15.19
CA PRO A 333 8.38 -3.47 -15.17
C PRO A 333 8.93 -2.07 -15.47
N SER A 334 10.09 -1.71 -14.89
CA SER A 334 10.73 -0.43 -15.17
C SER A 334 11.24 -0.33 -16.60
N PHE A 335 11.69 -1.44 -17.20
CA PHE A 335 12.01 -1.50 -18.62
C PHE A 335 10.78 -1.17 -19.47
N GLU A 336 9.64 -1.82 -19.26
CA GLU A 336 8.42 -1.58 -20.05
C GLU A 336 7.95 -0.13 -19.92
N ARG A 337 8.07 0.46 -18.73
CA ARG A 337 7.69 1.85 -18.49
C ARG A 337 8.65 2.81 -19.21
N SER A 338 9.94 2.65 -19.07
CA SER A 338 10.95 3.56 -19.63
C SER A 338 11.09 3.48 -21.14
N ILE A 339 10.97 2.30 -21.76
CA ILE A 339 10.99 2.16 -23.22
C ILE A 339 9.78 2.82 -23.88
N SER A 340 8.65 2.86 -23.19
CA SER A 340 7.40 3.46 -23.68
C SER A 340 7.32 4.97 -23.47
N ASN A 341 8.16 5.54 -22.61
CA ASN A 341 8.13 6.97 -22.25
C ASN A 341 9.54 7.60 -22.23
N PRO A 342 9.89 8.43 -23.23
CA PRO A 342 9.09 8.84 -24.40
C PRO A 342 8.91 7.70 -25.41
N THR A 343 7.90 7.83 -26.26
CA THR A 343 7.60 6.84 -27.30
C THR A 343 8.76 6.69 -28.29
N ARG A 344 9.25 5.46 -28.50
CA ARG A 344 10.36 5.15 -29.40
C ARG A 344 9.96 4.25 -30.57
N GLY A 345 8.66 4.19 -30.87
CA GLY A 345 8.14 3.30 -31.91
C GLY A 345 8.11 1.82 -31.49
N VAL A 346 8.43 1.52 -30.23
CA VAL A 346 8.30 0.19 -29.62
C VAL A 346 6.87 0.03 -29.13
N GLY A 347 6.04 -0.64 -29.92
CA GLY A 347 4.63 -0.89 -29.58
C GLY A 347 4.43 -2.28 -28.96
N GLU A 348 3.15 -2.58 -28.61
CA GLU A 348 2.76 -3.81 -27.93
C GLU A 348 3.22 -5.09 -28.67
N LYS A 349 3.19 -5.11 -30.00
CA LYS A 349 3.69 -6.25 -30.78
C LYS A 349 5.18 -6.54 -30.56
N THR A 350 5.99 -5.48 -30.41
CA THR A 350 7.42 -5.60 -30.13
C THR A 350 7.65 -6.04 -28.68
N LEU A 351 6.91 -5.46 -27.74
CA LEU A 351 6.96 -5.86 -26.33
C LEU A 351 6.55 -7.32 -26.14
N ALA A 352 5.53 -7.79 -26.85
CA ALA A 352 5.12 -9.21 -26.82
C ALA A 352 6.23 -10.15 -27.30
N LYS A 353 6.98 -9.78 -28.35
CA LYS A 353 8.15 -10.55 -28.79
C LYS A 353 9.26 -10.58 -27.74
N ILE A 354 9.54 -9.43 -27.10
CA ILE A 354 10.54 -9.34 -26.04
C ILE A 354 10.16 -10.24 -24.86
N ARG A 355 8.89 -10.18 -24.42
CA ARG A 355 8.37 -11.03 -23.34
C ARG A 355 8.45 -12.51 -23.68
N HIS A 356 8.13 -12.88 -24.93
CA HIS A 356 8.21 -14.26 -25.41
C HIS A 356 9.65 -14.79 -25.31
N ILE A 357 10.62 -14.07 -25.86
CA ILE A 357 12.04 -14.43 -25.79
C ILE A 357 12.55 -14.47 -24.36
N ALA A 358 12.15 -13.50 -23.55
CA ALA A 358 12.51 -13.47 -22.14
C ALA A 358 11.99 -14.70 -21.38
N LYS A 359 10.75 -15.13 -21.65
CA LYS A 359 10.14 -16.33 -21.08
C LYS A 359 10.83 -17.61 -21.57
N GLU A 360 11.06 -17.73 -22.87
CA GLU A 360 11.66 -18.89 -23.52
C GLU A 360 13.09 -19.17 -23.02
N PHE A 361 13.91 -18.11 -22.87
CA PHE A 361 15.32 -18.24 -22.46
C PHE A 361 15.56 -17.93 -20.98
N ASN A 362 14.51 -17.62 -20.22
CA ASN A 362 14.60 -17.21 -18.80
C ASN A 362 15.62 -16.07 -18.57
N ILE A 363 15.51 -15.00 -19.36
CA ILE A 363 16.38 -13.83 -19.33
C ILE A 363 15.59 -12.54 -19.13
N SER A 364 16.28 -11.45 -18.71
CA SER A 364 15.65 -10.14 -18.57
C SER A 364 15.23 -9.53 -19.92
N TYR A 365 14.30 -8.55 -19.87
CA TYR A 365 13.83 -7.87 -21.09
C TYR A 365 14.94 -7.10 -21.81
N ILE A 366 15.93 -6.58 -21.10
CA ILE A 366 17.13 -5.99 -21.71
C ILE A 366 17.88 -7.03 -22.54
N LYS A 367 18.17 -8.20 -21.96
CA LYS A 367 18.88 -9.27 -22.67
C LYS A 367 18.07 -9.83 -23.84
N ALA A 368 16.76 -10.01 -23.66
CA ALA A 368 15.85 -10.43 -24.71
C ALA A 368 15.78 -9.42 -25.86
N SER A 369 15.80 -8.13 -25.53
CA SER A 369 15.82 -7.03 -26.50
C SER A 369 17.11 -7.00 -27.30
N ALA A 370 18.26 -7.12 -26.64
CA ALA A 370 19.56 -7.21 -27.32
C ALA A 370 19.59 -8.39 -28.28
N LYS A 371 19.19 -9.58 -27.84
CA LYS A 371 19.11 -10.78 -28.69
C LYS A 371 18.22 -10.58 -29.93
N LEU A 372 17.04 -9.94 -29.77
CA LEU A 372 16.12 -9.68 -30.87
C LEU A 372 16.67 -8.67 -31.88
N VAL A 373 17.46 -7.69 -31.44
CA VAL A 373 18.14 -6.71 -32.27
C VAL A 373 19.29 -7.40 -33.04
N ASP A 374 20.12 -8.19 -32.34
CA ASP A 374 21.26 -8.91 -32.90
C ASP A 374 20.83 -9.96 -33.95
N ASP A 375 19.72 -10.68 -33.68
CA ASP A 375 19.12 -11.67 -34.58
C ASP A 375 18.38 -11.01 -35.76
N GLY A 376 18.27 -9.68 -35.84
CA GLY A 376 17.54 -8.96 -36.89
C GLY A 376 16.02 -9.20 -36.88
N LYS A 377 15.45 -9.72 -35.80
CA LYS A 377 14.02 -10.09 -35.68
C LYS A 377 13.07 -8.91 -35.45
N ILE A 378 13.63 -7.73 -35.20
CA ILE A 378 12.89 -6.47 -35.08
C ILE A 378 13.51 -5.47 -36.05
N SER A 379 12.71 -4.94 -36.98
CA SER A 379 13.12 -4.00 -38.00
C SER A 379 12.28 -2.73 -37.97
N GLY A 380 12.65 -1.75 -38.79
CA GLY A 380 11.95 -0.48 -38.92
C GLY A 380 12.09 0.43 -37.68
N ARG A 381 11.13 1.36 -37.50
CA ARG A 381 11.18 2.37 -36.44
C ARG A 381 11.28 1.76 -35.04
N GLY A 382 10.61 0.64 -34.79
CA GLY A 382 10.67 -0.04 -33.49
C GLY A 382 12.04 -0.67 -33.20
N GLY A 383 12.71 -1.22 -34.25
CA GLY A 383 14.05 -1.78 -34.12
C GLY A 383 15.11 -0.70 -33.84
N SER A 384 15.07 0.42 -34.57
CA SER A 384 15.95 1.57 -34.32
C SER A 384 15.74 2.12 -32.90
N GLY A 385 14.49 2.41 -32.52
CA GLY A 385 14.22 2.96 -31.19
C GLY A 385 14.58 2.01 -30.03
N LEU A 386 14.49 0.69 -30.24
CA LEU A 386 14.95 -0.29 -29.27
C LEU A 386 16.48 -0.30 -29.16
N LYS A 387 17.19 -0.22 -30.29
CA LYS A 387 18.64 -0.17 -30.32
C LYS A 387 19.17 1.10 -29.61
N ASP A 388 18.64 2.27 -29.97
CA ASP A 388 19.01 3.54 -29.34
C ASP A 388 18.77 3.51 -27.83
N TYR A 389 17.65 2.92 -27.38
CA TYR A 389 17.35 2.76 -25.96
C TYR A 389 18.36 1.85 -25.25
N LEU A 390 18.72 0.71 -25.84
CA LEU A 390 19.70 -0.22 -25.29
C LEU A 390 21.08 0.44 -25.18
N GLU A 391 21.53 1.15 -26.23
CA GLU A 391 22.79 1.89 -26.22
C GLU A 391 22.82 2.92 -25.11
N PHE A 392 21.71 3.67 -24.92
CA PHE A 392 21.59 4.65 -23.83
C PHE A 392 21.68 3.98 -22.45
N ILE A 393 20.87 2.95 -22.17
CA ILE A 393 20.84 2.29 -20.86
C ILE A 393 22.18 1.64 -20.52
N LEU A 394 22.78 0.94 -21.49
CA LEU A 394 24.05 0.25 -21.27
C LEU A 394 25.21 1.25 -21.14
N GLY A 395 25.17 2.35 -21.90
CA GLY A 395 26.14 3.44 -21.78
C GLY A 395 26.11 4.14 -20.43
N CYS A 396 24.92 4.34 -19.85
CA CYS A 396 24.78 4.95 -18.52
C CYS A 396 25.40 4.13 -17.38
N LYS A 397 25.53 2.82 -17.54
CA LYS A 397 26.13 1.94 -16.51
C LYS A 397 27.60 2.28 -16.25
N SER A 398 28.33 2.75 -17.23
CA SER A 398 29.74 3.14 -17.09
C SER A 398 29.95 4.35 -16.17
N PHE A 399 28.89 5.11 -15.86
CA PHE A 399 28.93 6.26 -14.94
C PHE A 399 28.58 5.91 -13.49
N ILE A 400 28.13 4.67 -13.22
CA ILE A 400 27.69 4.21 -11.88
C ILE A 400 28.75 3.27 -11.24
N ALA A 401 29.74 2.83 -12.00
CA ALA A 401 30.79 1.91 -11.56
C ALA A 401 31.88 2.62 -10.74
#